data_c4d67696b06c93a8ae3b1a2453d81f27
#
_entry.id   c4d67696b06c93a8ae3b1a2453d81f27
#
_cell.length_a   1.000
_cell.length_b   1.000
_cell.length_c   1.000
_cell.angle_alpha   90.00
_cell.angle_beta   90.00
_cell.angle_gamma   90.00
#
_symmetry.space_group_name_H-M   'P 1'
#
loop_
_entity.id
_entity.type
_entity.pdbx_description
1 polymer ?
#
loop_
_entity_poly.entity_id
_entity_poly.type
_entity_poly.pdbx_seq_one_letter_code
_entity_poly.pdbx_strand_id
1 'polypeptide(L)'
;MRVGAPVTIVTIGNSITAGYSNTSAYWAWPAQLERMLGPEYQVKNYAVSGTTMNIHINASFRNTGNYPKAKAANPDILFIAHGTNDAVPGRWSQWGELFCDDYKSMVASFRDGGRNPIIYSIMSPPVFGSNRVEQNKNIEQQVLPRVKQVATEVGAGIIDFNTPFLGRNDCFPDNVHPSDPTAKRMAEIVKSAMLPQQKLSAQAKVKKGTVISPTMVVVEPGSSATLTPSAPTKGSWLWSGPDGFTSTKRVLKLKNITSGGVYNVCFQDEAGNRSVLNYLVSVRGQKAGTITPNVLVADNGWQETATVTVRPGQDIKFGPSCSAGNDEGTWSWRGPNGFFAYGREVVISVMTAAKAGRYGVTFTDAQGRQTSAVFDVKVEGELYCPKLVCHGHNEDGWRQTDSIAVKPGTPVTFAPHPTNGKWEWTGPNGFHSNERHNQIFDFNEKMEGKYIGTYTNEAGCRQQLVVTLVLAKKEKNKK
;
A
#
# COMPACT_ATOMS: atom_id res chain seq x y z
N MET A 1 4.81 17.32 15.40
CA MET A 1 5.35 16.29 16.30
C MET A 1 6.36 15.45 15.48
N ARG A 2 7.62 15.35 15.88
CA ARG A 2 8.58 14.47 15.20
C ARG A 2 8.25 13.04 15.62
N VAL A 3 7.97 12.18 14.67
CA VAL A 3 7.67 10.76 14.92
C VAL A 3 9.02 10.03 15.01
N GLY A 4 9.15 9.05 15.90
CA GLY A 4 10.29 8.13 15.94
C GLY A 4 10.36 7.29 14.64
N ALA A 5 11.16 6.23 14.62
CA ALA A 5 11.14 5.31 13.50
C ALA A 5 9.74 4.69 13.36
N PRO A 6 9.14 4.71 12.16
CA PRO A 6 7.82 4.13 11.97
C PRO A 6 7.86 2.61 12.14
N VAL A 7 6.73 2.03 12.54
CA VAL A 7 6.51 0.58 12.47
C VAL A 7 6.47 0.19 10.99
N THR A 8 7.38 -0.68 10.56
CA THR A 8 7.47 -1.11 9.17
C THR A 8 6.52 -2.27 8.93
N ILE A 9 5.54 -2.03 8.07
CA ILE A 9 4.60 -3.03 7.58
C ILE A 9 5.04 -3.46 6.18
N VAL A 10 5.17 -4.76 5.96
CA VAL A 10 5.37 -5.31 4.62
C VAL A 10 4.11 -6.08 4.20
N THR A 11 3.67 -5.85 2.98
CA THR A 11 2.61 -6.65 2.35
C THR A 11 3.21 -7.46 1.20
N ILE A 12 2.99 -8.76 1.21
CA ILE A 12 3.25 -9.66 0.09
C ILE A 12 1.95 -10.29 -0.36
N GLY A 13 1.82 -10.55 -1.64
CA GLY A 13 0.57 -11.06 -2.21
C GLY A 13 0.58 -11.03 -3.73
N ASN A 14 -0.58 -11.26 -4.28
CA ASN A 14 -0.84 -11.27 -5.71
C ASN A 14 -1.36 -9.90 -6.23
N SER A 15 -2.03 -9.92 -7.38
CA SER A 15 -2.60 -8.74 -8.04
C SER A 15 -3.57 -7.92 -7.19
N ILE A 16 -4.36 -8.57 -6.33
CA ILE A 16 -5.31 -7.91 -5.42
C ILE A 16 -4.58 -6.98 -4.45
N THR A 17 -3.46 -7.44 -3.92
CA THR A 17 -2.61 -6.65 -3.01
C THR A 17 -1.71 -5.66 -3.77
N ALA A 18 -1.25 -6.01 -4.97
CA ALA A 18 -0.49 -5.11 -5.83
C ALA A 18 -1.31 -3.90 -6.30
N GLY A 19 -2.64 -4.01 -6.30
CA GLY A 19 -3.54 -2.94 -6.75
C GLY A 19 -3.86 -3.01 -8.24
N TYR A 20 -3.82 -4.20 -8.85
CA TYR A 20 -4.31 -4.40 -10.22
C TYR A 20 -5.79 -4.04 -10.28
N SER A 21 -6.24 -3.39 -11.32
CA SER A 21 -7.58 -2.79 -11.48
C SER A 21 -7.89 -1.57 -10.61
N ASN A 22 -7.06 -1.23 -9.64
CA ASN A 22 -7.18 0.07 -9.01
C ASN A 22 -6.71 1.17 -9.97
N THR A 23 -7.28 2.34 -9.86
CA THR A 23 -7.01 3.46 -10.78
C THR A 23 -5.58 3.99 -10.68
N SER A 24 -4.92 3.70 -9.58
CA SER A 24 -3.48 3.85 -9.37
C SER A 24 -3.02 3.06 -8.14
N ALA A 25 -1.72 2.89 -7.97
CA ALA A 25 -1.13 2.30 -6.77
C ALA A 25 -1.55 3.02 -5.47
N TYR A 26 -1.91 4.30 -5.56
CA TYR A 26 -2.43 5.11 -4.46
C TYR A 26 -3.74 4.54 -3.87
N TRP A 27 -4.57 3.90 -4.68
CA TRP A 27 -5.84 3.33 -4.27
C TRP A 27 -5.79 1.86 -3.90
N ALA A 28 -4.65 1.19 -4.10
CA ALA A 28 -4.44 -0.15 -3.59
C ALA A 28 -4.63 -0.20 -2.07
N TRP A 29 -5.20 -1.29 -1.53
CA TRP A 29 -5.53 -1.38 -0.10
C TRP A 29 -4.31 -1.13 0.84
N PRO A 30 -3.06 -1.55 0.49
CA PRO A 30 -1.93 -1.25 1.37
C PRO A 30 -1.62 0.25 1.47
N ALA A 31 -1.72 0.99 0.37
CA ALA A 31 -1.52 2.43 0.36
C ALA A 31 -2.64 3.19 1.09
N GLN A 32 -3.88 2.69 1.01
CA GLN A 32 -4.99 3.24 1.78
C GLN A 32 -4.83 2.95 3.28
N LEU A 33 -4.36 1.75 3.64
CA LEU A 33 -4.05 1.38 5.01
C LEU A 33 -3.01 2.32 5.63
N GLU A 34 -1.91 2.64 4.92
CA GLU A 34 -0.89 3.57 5.40
C GLU A 34 -1.49 4.91 5.79
N ARG A 35 -2.33 5.49 4.93
CA ARG A 35 -3.00 6.76 5.21
C ARG A 35 -3.95 6.70 6.40
N MET A 36 -4.63 5.56 6.60
CA MET A 36 -5.54 5.35 7.74
C MET A 36 -4.81 5.16 9.07
N LEU A 37 -3.60 4.59 9.04
CA LEU A 37 -2.79 4.33 10.22
C LEU A 37 -2.03 5.58 10.70
N GLY A 38 -1.66 6.46 9.77
CA GLY A 38 -0.93 7.68 10.09
C GLY A 38 0.59 7.49 10.17
N PRO A 39 1.31 8.55 10.57
CA PRO A 39 2.77 8.64 10.45
C PRO A 39 3.57 7.76 11.41
N GLU A 40 2.93 7.00 12.25
CA GLU A 40 3.59 6.01 13.11
C GLU A 40 3.85 4.69 12.39
N TYR A 41 3.31 4.53 11.18
CA TYR A 41 3.43 3.32 10.34
C TYR A 41 3.94 3.66 8.94
N GLN A 42 4.75 2.77 8.38
CA GLN A 42 5.16 2.79 6.99
C GLN A 42 4.76 1.47 6.33
N VAL A 43 3.95 1.53 5.26
CA VAL A 43 3.53 0.33 4.51
C VAL A 43 4.32 0.18 3.22
N LYS A 44 5.08 -0.90 3.11
CA LYS A 44 5.86 -1.28 1.92
C LYS A 44 5.16 -2.42 1.20
N ASN A 45 4.57 -2.12 0.05
CA ASN A 45 3.87 -3.12 -0.76
C ASN A 45 4.84 -3.77 -1.75
N TYR A 46 5.14 -5.06 -1.56
CA TYR A 46 5.97 -5.88 -2.44
C TYR A 46 5.16 -6.93 -3.21
N ALA A 47 3.84 -6.87 -3.16
CA ALA A 47 2.99 -7.79 -3.90
C ALA A 47 3.24 -7.73 -5.42
N VAL A 48 3.09 -8.86 -6.10
CA VAL A 48 3.31 -8.99 -7.54
C VAL A 48 2.12 -9.69 -8.18
N SER A 49 1.56 -9.09 -9.23
CA SER A 49 0.41 -9.64 -9.95
C SER A 49 0.72 -11.04 -10.52
N GLY A 50 -0.26 -11.94 -10.47
CA GLY A 50 -0.16 -13.29 -11.02
C GLY A 50 0.55 -14.30 -10.12
N THR A 51 1.17 -13.87 -9.01
CA THR A 51 1.99 -14.76 -8.16
C THR A 51 1.17 -15.69 -7.26
N THR A 52 1.80 -16.82 -6.93
CA THR A 52 1.31 -17.88 -6.06
C THR A 52 2.14 -17.99 -4.78
N MET A 53 1.54 -18.58 -3.75
CA MET A 53 2.27 -19.04 -2.55
C MET A 53 3.14 -20.25 -2.88
N ASN A 54 2.61 -21.15 -3.72
CA ASN A 54 3.26 -22.39 -4.10
C ASN A 54 4.59 -22.13 -4.81
N ILE A 55 5.67 -22.79 -4.37
CA ILE A 55 7.04 -22.60 -4.88
C ILE A 55 7.34 -23.41 -6.14
N HIS A 56 6.53 -24.41 -6.46
CA HIS A 56 6.74 -25.33 -7.58
C HIS A 56 6.19 -24.79 -8.92
N ILE A 57 5.60 -23.62 -8.90
CA ILE A 57 5.05 -22.93 -10.06
C ILE A 57 5.98 -21.78 -10.47
N ASN A 58 6.24 -21.61 -11.75
CA ASN A 58 7.07 -20.49 -12.24
C ASN A 58 6.56 -19.11 -11.77
N ALA A 59 5.25 -18.98 -11.58
CA ALA A 59 4.60 -17.79 -11.03
C ALA A 59 4.75 -17.64 -9.51
N SER A 60 5.62 -18.40 -8.84
CA SER A 60 5.84 -18.26 -7.40
C SER A 60 6.31 -16.84 -7.05
N PHE A 61 5.79 -16.30 -5.96
CA PHE A 61 6.29 -15.03 -5.42
C PHE A 61 7.79 -15.07 -5.09
N ARG A 62 8.32 -16.24 -4.68
CA ARG A 62 9.76 -16.42 -4.40
C ARG A 62 10.65 -16.21 -5.62
N ASN A 63 10.12 -16.40 -6.84
CA ASN A 63 10.86 -16.23 -8.08
C ASN A 63 10.89 -14.76 -8.55
N THR A 64 10.28 -13.85 -7.78
CA THR A 64 10.23 -12.43 -8.14
C THR A 64 11.37 -11.63 -7.50
N GLY A 65 11.81 -10.55 -8.14
CA GLY A 65 12.76 -9.61 -7.55
C GLY A 65 12.24 -8.88 -6.30
N ASN A 66 10.92 -8.96 -6.04
CA ASN A 66 10.31 -8.35 -4.85
C ASN A 66 10.46 -9.22 -3.59
N TYR A 67 10.63 -10.53 -3.71
CA TYR A 67 10.82 -11.40 -2.56
C TYR A 67 12.05 -11.04 -1.72
N PRO A 68 13.28 -10.94 -2.28
CA PRO A 68 14.44 -10.50 -1.50
C PRO A 68 14.30 -9.07 -0.97
N LYS A 69 13.66 -8.16 -1.69
CA LYS A 69 13.40 -6.79 -1.23
C LYS A 69 12.44 -6.76 -0.04
N ALA A 70 11.39 -7.57 -0.06
CA ALA A 70 10.45 -7.71 1.05
C ALA A 70 11.16 -8.23 2.32
N LYS A 71 12.05 -9.22 2.19
CA LYS A 71 12.87 -9.72 3.32
C LYS A 71 13.84 -8.64 3.84
N ALA A 72 14.53 -7.95 2.94
CA ALA A 72 15.47 -6.89 3.28
C ALA A 72 14.80 -5.69 3.98
N ALA A 73 13.52 -5.45 3.71
CA ALA A 73 12.73 -4.41 4.38
C ALA A 73 12.57 -4.64 5.89
N ASN A 74 12.90 -5.83 6.39
CA ASN A 74 12.91 -6.20 7.81
C ASN A 74 11.61 -5.80 8.54
N PRO A 75 10.45 -6.39 8.18
CA PRO A 75 9.16 -5.96 8.69
C PRO A 75 9.01 -6.18 10.20
N ASP A 76 8.32 -5.24 10.85
CA ASP A 76 7.77 -5.41 12.19
C ASP A 76 6.42 -6.16 12.13
N ILE A 77 5.68 -5.92 11.04
CA ILE A 77 4.40 -6.58 10.73
C ILE A 77 4.44 -7.05 9.27
N LEU A 78 4.05 -8.31 9.04
CA LEU A 78 3.99 -8.91 7.72
C LEU A 78 2.56 -9.36 7.41
N PHE A 79 2.00 -8.86 6.31
CA PHE A 79 0.75 -9.36 5.73
C PHE A 79 1.05 -10.28 4.55
N ILE A 80 0.45 -11.47 4.55
CA ILE A 80 0.58 -12.47 3.50
C ILE A 80 -0.79 -12.71 2.86
N ALA A 81 -0.96 -12.35 1.59
CA ALA A 81 -2.22 -12.35 0.86
C ALA A 81 -2.12 -13.14 -0.45
N HIS A 82 -1.78 -14.41 -0.35
CA HIS A 82 -1.76 -15.37 -1.47
C HIS A 82 -2.88 -16.41 -1.33
N GLY A 83 -3.09 -17.19 -2.41
CA GLY A 83 -4.06 -18.28 -2.46
C GLY A 83 -5.02 -18.17 -3.65
N THR A 84 -5.41 -16.96 -4.06
CA THR A 84 -6.33 -16.77 -5.20
C THR A 84 -5.79 -17.40 -6.49
N ASN A 85 -4.50 -17.19 -6.80
CA ASN A 85 -3.87 -17.75 -8.00
C ASN A 85 -3.47 -19.21 -7.83
N ASP A 86 -3.23 -19.65 -6.61
CA ASP A 86 -3.01 -21.05 -6.26
C ASP A 86 -4.28 -21.88 -6.54
N ALA A 87 -5.46 -21.30 -6.26
CA ALA A 87 -6.77 -21.93 -6.41
C ALA A 87 -7.20 -22.19 -7.87
N VAL A 88 -6.46 -21.69 -8.87
CA VAL A 88 -6.76 -22.01 -10.30
C VAL A 88 -6.74 -23.53 -10.47
N PRO A 89 -7.79 -24.16 -11.07
CA PRO A 89 -8.01 -25.61 -11.04
C PRO A 89 -6.78 -26.45 -11.43
N GLY A 90 -6.13 -26.13 -12.54
CA GLY A 90 -4.93 -26.86 -13.00
C GLY A 90 -3.71 -26.71 -12.06
N ARG A 91 -3.58 -25.58 -11.37
CA ARG A 91 -2.53 -25.38 -10.36
C ARG A 91 -2.86 -26.11 -9.08
N TRP A 92 -4.10 -25.99 -8.64
CA TRP A 92 -4.54 -26.60 -7.38
C TRP A 92 -4.50 -28.12 -7.44
N SER A 93 -4.99 -28.74 -8.51
CA SER A 93 -4.96 -30.19 -8.68
C SER A 93 -3.53 -30.76 -8.68
N GLN A 94 -2.55 -29.98 -9.14
CA GLN A 94 -1.17 -30.42 -9.23
C GLN A 94 -0.38 -30.16 -7.93
N TRP A 95 -0.62 -29.03 -7.25
CA TRP A 95 0.28 -28.54 -6.20
C TRP A 95 -0.43 -28.17 -4.89
N GLY A 96 -1.77 -28.27 -4.82
CA GLY A 96 -2.54 -27.84 -3.67
C GLY A 96 -2.17 -28.52 -2.35
N GLU A 97 -1.72 -29.77 -2.40
CA GLU A 97 -1.30 -30.50 -1.19
C GLU A 97 -0.04 -29.91 -0.54
N LEU A 98 0.83 -29.25 -1.30
CA LEU A 98 2.06 -28.63 -0.82
C LEU A 98 1.83 -27.19 -0.29
N PHE A 99 0.63 -26.63 -0.46
CA PHE A 99 0.33 -25.25 -0.11
C PHE A 99 0.67 -24.89 1.34
N CYS A 100 0.36 -25.77 2.30
CA CYS A 100 0.64 -25.52 3.71
C CYS A 100 2.14 -25.46 4.01
N ASP A 101 2.92 -26.36 3.42
CA ASP A 101 4.37 -26.43 3.67
C ASP A 101 5.09 -25.25 3.01
N ASP A 102 4.68 -24.87 1.81
CA ASP A 102 5.19 -23.69 1.11
C ASP A 102 4.88 -22.40 1.89
N TYR A 103 3.68 -22.31 2.45
CA TYR A 103 3.27 -21.17 3.27
C TYR A 103 4.10 -21.10 4.57
N LYS A 104 4.26 -22.22 5.30
CA LYS A 104 5.12 -22.29 6.50
C LYS A 104 6.57 -21.92 6.18
N SER A 105 7.08 -22.39 5.06
CA SER A 105 8.42 -22.06 4.56
C SER A 105 8.55 -20.56 4.25
N MET A 106 7.51 -19.93 3.68
CA MET A 106 7.48 -18.48 3.47
C MET A 106 7.59 -17.74 4.80
N VAL A 107 6.76 -18.09 5.78
CA VAL A 107 6.80 -17.49 7.12
C VAL A 107 8.18 -17.66 7.76
N ALA A 108 8.76 -18.86 7.73
CA ALA A 108 10.08 -19.14 8.28
C ALA A 108 11.15 -18.23 7.67
N SER A 109 11.09 -17.98 6.36
CA SER A 109 12.05 -17.12 5.66
C SER A 109 12.06 -15.65 6.12
N PHE A 110 10.95 -15.15 6.66
CA PHE A 110 10.88 -13.82 7.27
C PHE A 110 11.28 -13.79 8.74
N ARG A 111 11.46 -14.97 9.36
CA ARG A 111 11.94 -15.13 10.73
C ARG A 111 13.44 -15.46 10.81
N ASP A 112 14.10 -15.60 9.69
CA ASP A 112 15.55 -15.84 9.62
C ASP A 112 16.33 -14.72 10.31
N GLY A 113 17.46 -15.09 10.94
CA GLY A 113 18.35 -14.13 11.60
C GLY A 113 17.79 -13.52 12.89
N GLY A 114 16.90 -14.23 13.58
CA GLY A 114 16.34 -13.78 14.87
C GLY A 114 15.22 -12.75 14.73
N ARG A 115 14.73 -12.49 13.53
CA ARG A 115 13.57 -11.63 13.28
C ARG A 115 12.30 -12.30 13.78
N ASN A 116 11.37 -11.52 14.29
CA ASN A 116 10.11 -12.05 14.77
C ASN A 116 8.94 -11.09 14.45
N PRO A 117 8.61 -10.87 13.17
CA PRO A 117 7.51 -10.00 12.79
C PRO A 117 6.18 -10.54 13.32
N ILE A 118 5.25 -9.65 13.61
CA ILE A 118 3.84 -10.02 13.76
C ILE A 118 3.32 -10.40 12.37
N ILE A 119 2.78 -11.60 12.22
CA ILE A 119 2.31 -12.10 10.93
C ILE A 119 0.80 -12.15 10.90
N TYR A 120 0.22 -11.71 9.80
CA TYR A 120 -1.19 -11.87 9.48
C TYR A 120 -1.34 -12.61 8.16
N SER A 121 -2.08 -13.71 8.20
CA SER A 121 -2.49 -14.46 7.02
C SER A 121 -3.85 -13.91 6.55
N ILE A 122 -3.90 -13.43 5.30
CA ILE A 122 -5.10 -12.87 4.72
C ILE A 122 -5.81 -13.94 3.90
N MET A 123 -7.05 -14.21 4.22
CA MET A 123 -7.93 -15.11 3.45
C MET A 123 -8.32 -14.45 2.14
N SER A 124 -8.18 -15.17 1.02
CA SER A 124 -8.52 -14.68 -0.32
C SER A 124 -9.99 -14.28 -0.42
N PRO A 125 -10.33 -13.15 -1.06
CA PRO A 125 -11.71 -12.83 -1.37
C PRO A 125 -12.30 -13.84 -2.36
N PRO A 126 -13.64 -13.90 -2.52
CA PRO A 126 -14.28 -14.72 -3.53
C PRO A 126 -13.92 -14.22 -4.93
N VAL A 127 -13.98 -15.10 -5.92
CA VAL A 127 -13.93 -14.78 -7.34
C VAL A 127 -15.27 -15.13 -7.99
N PHE A 128 -15.65 -14.40 -9.03
CA PHE A 128 -16.99 -14.47 -9.63
C PHE A 128 -16.90 -14.87 -11.12
N GLY A 129 -18.07 -15.02 -11.74
CA GLY A 129 -18.20 -15.37 -13.15
C GLY A 129 -18.26 -16.88 -13.42
N SER A 130 -18.96 -17.27 -14.48
CA SER A 130 -19.19 -18.68 -14.85
C SER A 130 -17.91 -19.46 -15.13
N ASN A 131 -16.86 -18.80 -15.60
CA ASN A 131 -15.54 -19.40 -15.84
C ASN A 131 -14.66 -19.52 -14.59
N ARG A 132 -15.15 -19.07 -13.42
CA ARG A 132 -14.41 -19.06 -12.15
C ARG A 132 -15.02 -19.93 -11.05
N VAL A 133 -16.10 -20.63 -11.35
CA VAL A 133 -16.85 -21.44 -10.37
C VAL A 133 -15.94 -22.44 -9.66
N GLU A 134 -15.14 -23.21 -10.39
CA GLU A 134 -14.25 -24.20 -9.77
C GLU A 134 -13.09 -23.53 -9.01
N GLN A 135 -12.57 -22.41 -9.50
CA GLN A 135 -11.56 -21.62 -8.77
C GLN A 135 -12.13 -21.10 -7.44
N ASN A 136 -13.36 -20.56 -7.45
CA ASN A 136 -13.99 -20.09 -6.22
C ASN A 136 -14.26 -21.23 -5.23
N LYS A 137 -14.68 -22.38 -5.73
CA LYS A 137 -14.84 -23.60 -4.92
C LYS A 137 -13.52 -24.03 -4.28
N ASN A 138 -12.41 -24.00 -5.03
CA ASN A 138 -11.09 -24.28 -4.48
C ASN A 138 -10.69 -23.24 -3.41
N ILE A 139 -11.02 -21.95 -3.61
CA ILE A 139 -10.80 -20.93 -2.58
C ILE A 139 -11.54 -21.34 -1.31
N GLU A 140 -12.85 -21.51 -1.36
CA GLU A 140 -13.71 -21.74 -0.20
C GLU A 140 -13.41 -23.06 0.52
N GLN A 141 -13.28 -24.15 -0.23
CA GLN A 141 -13.22 -25.49 0.32
C GLN A 141 -11.79 -25.98 0.61
N GLN A 142 -10.77 -25.37 0.00
CA GLN A 142 -9.40 -25.84 0.07
C GLN A 142 -8.42 -24.79 0.61
N VAL A 143 -8.37 -23.60 -0.01
CA VAL A 143 -7.39 -22.57 0.35
C VAL A 143 -7.71 -21.97 1.71
N LEU A 144 -8.94 -21.53 1.95
CA LEU A 144 -9.30 -20.88 3.21
C LEU A 144 -9.08 -21.77 4.44
N PRO A 145 -9.47 -23.05 4.45
CA PRO A 145 -9.16 -23.96 5.56
C PRO A 145 -7.64 -24.11 5.80
N ARG A 146 -6.85 -24.22 4.73
CA ARG A 146 -5.39 -24.35 4.82
C ARG A 146 -4.71 -23.07 5.32
N VAL A 147 -5.19 -21.88 4.90
CA VAL A 147 -4.71 -20.60 5.45
C VAL A 147 -4.97 -20.52 6.96
N LYS A 148 -6.17 -20.92 7.42
CA LYS A 148 -6.50 -20.98 8.86
C LYS A 148 -5.62 -21.96 9.61
N GLN A 149 -5.39 -23.14 9.04
CA GLN A 149 -4.51 -24.15 9.61
C GLN A 149 -3.08 -23.60 9.79
N VAL A 150 -2.47 -23.10 8.71
CA VAL A 150 -1.11 -22.56 8.76
C VAL A 150 -1.01 -21.39 9.72
N ALA A 151 -2.00 -20.46 9.71
CA ALA A 151 -2.01 -19.34 10.63
C ALA A 151 -1.94 -19.80 12.10
N THR A 152 -2.70 -20.86 12.45
CA THR A 152 -2.67 -21.47 13.78
C THR A 152 -1.30 -22.09 14.09
N GLU A 153 -0.75 -22.87 13.16
CA GLU A 153 0.53 -23.57 13.34
C GLU A 153 1.73 -22.60 13.50
N VAL A 154 1.71 -21.46 12.81
CA VAL A 154 2.80 -20.47 12.84
C VAL A 154 2.55 -19.31 13.82
N GLY A 155 1.41 -19.29 14.52
CA GLY A 155 1.03 -18.21 15.42
C GLY A 155 0.79 -16.88 14.70
N ALA A 156 0.15 -16.92 13.54
CA ALA A 156 -0.25 -15.73 12.79
C ALA A 156 -1.70 -15.33 13.10
N GLY A 157 -2.00 -14.02 13.03
CA GLY A 157 -3.38 -13.53 12.99
C GLY A 157 -4.05 -13.85 11.66
N ILE A 158 -5.37 -13.88 11.64
CA ILE A 158 -6.18 -14.12 10.43
C ILE A 158 -6.94 -12.85 10.09
N ILE A 159 -6.91 -12.46 8.83
CA ILE A 159 -7.71 -11.37 8.29
C ILE A 159 -8.62 -11.92 7.19
N ASP A 160 -9.91 -11.69 7.31
CA ASP A 160 -10.93 -12.25 6.42
C ASP A 160 -11.30 -11.26 5.30
N PHE A 161 -10.82 -11.53 4.08
CA PHE A 161 -11.29 -10.86 2.87
C PHE A 161 -12.35 -11.68 2.12
N ASN A 162 -12.76 -12.85 2.64
CA ASN A 162 -13.75 -13.67 1.96
C ASN A 162 -15.17 -13.33 2.40
N THR A 163 -15.49 -13.55 3.67
CA THR A 163 -16.85 -13.41 4.20
C THR A 163 -17.50 -12.05 3.92
N PRO A 164 -16.81 -10.89 4.06
CA PRO A 164 -17.43 -9.59 3.80
C PRO A 164 -17.85 -9.35 2.35
N PHE A 165 -17.35 -10.16 1.42
CA PHE A 165 -17.57 -10.00 -0.02
C PHE A 165 -18.31 -11.17 -0.67
N LEU A 166 -18.85 -12.12 0.10
CA LEU A 166 -19.69 -13.19 -0.45
C LEU A 166 -20.92 -12.61 -1.16
N GLY A 167 -21.15 -13.04 -2.40
CA GLY A 167 -22.24 -12.54 -3.24
C GLY A 167 -22.09 -11.09 -3.73
N ARG A 168 -20.95 -10.45 -3.48
CA ARG A 168 -20.69 -9.04 -3.83
C ARG A 168 -19.80 -8.92 -5.08
N ASN A 169 -20.28 -9.48 -6.20
CA ASN A 169 -19.61 -9.33 -7.51
C ASN A 169 -19.54 -7.86 -7.97
N ASP A 170 -20.45 -7.00 -7.50
CA ASP A 170 -20.42 -5.55 -7.71
C ASP A 170 -19.13 -4.88 -7.20
N CYS A 171 -18.47 -5.50 -6.22
CA CYS A 171 -17.20 -5.04 -5.66
C CYS A 171 -15.98 -5.36 -6.55
N PHE A 172 -16.11 -6.27 -7.53
CA PHE A 172 -15.02 -6.82 -8.32
C PHE A 172 -15.29 -6.69 -9.84
N PRO A 173 -14.95 -5.54 -10.44
CA PRO A 173 -15.34 -5.19 -11.81
C PRO A 173 -14.98 -6.20 -12.89
N ASP A 174 -13.89 -6.94 -12.72
CA ASP A 174 -13.44 -8.01 -13.61
C ASP A 174 -13.63 -9.42 -13.02
N ASN A 175 -14.50 -9.54 -12.02
CA ASN A 175 -14.80 -10.75 -11.28
C ASN A 175 -13.68 -11.29 -10.36
N VAL A 176 -12.56 -10.58 -10.23
CA VAL A 176 -11.39 -10.99 -9.41
C VAL A 176 -10.81 -9.83 -8.59
N HIS A 177 -10.67 -8.68 -9.21
CA HIS A 177 -9.91 -7.57 -8.63
C HIS A 177 -10.85 -6.51 -8.03
N PRO A 178 -10.51 -5.98 -6.86
CA PRO A 178 -11.35 -5.03 -6.17
C PRO A 178 -11.35 -3.65 -6.86
N SER A 179 -12.50 -2.99 -6.88
CA SER A 179 -12.59 -1.56 -7.19
C SER A 179 -11.89 -0.71 -6.11
N ASP A 180 -11.65 0.58 -6.38
CA ASP A 180 -11.04 1.49 -5.38
C ASP A 180 -11.84 1.57 -4.06
N PRO A 181 -13.19 1.69 -4.06
CA PRO A 181 -13.99 1.61 -2.84
C PRO A 181 -13.86 0.27 -2.11
N THR A 182 -13.80 -0.83 -2.86
CA THR A 182 -13.61 -2.18 -2.29
C THR A 182 -12.21 -2.31 -1.66
N ALA A 183 -11.17 -1.82 -2.33
CA ALA A 183 -9.82 -1.78 -1.77
C ALA A 183 -9.75 -0.92 -0.50
N LYS A 184 -10.52 0.18 -0.42
CA LYS A 184 -10.69 0.96 0.80
C LYS A 184 -11.33 0.13 1.92
N ARG A 185 -12.38 -0.61 1.61
CA ARG A 185 -13.03 -1.50 2.58
C ARG A 185 -12.09 -2.60 3.07
N MET A 186 -11.26 -3.17 2.17
CA MET A 186 -10.20 -4.11 2.56
C MET A 186 -9.20 -3.48 3.54
N ALA A 187 -8.75 -2.24 3.29
CA ALA A 187 -7.88 -1.51 4.20
C ALA A 187 -8.51 -1.27 5.58
N GLU A 188 -9.81 -0.95 5.63
CA GLU A 188 -10.57 -0.81 6.90
C GLU A 188 -10.65 -2.13 7.68
N ILE A 189 -10.86 -3.25 6.99
CA ILE A 189 -10.85 -4.59 7.60
C ILE A 189 -9.48 -4.89 8.20
N VAL A 190 -8.40 -4.65 7.44
CA VAL A 190 -7.03 -4.84 7.93
C VAL A 190 -6.77 -3.96 9.14
N LYS A 191 -7.09 -2.67 9.06
CA LYS A 191 -6.92 -1.73 10.16
C LYS A 191 -7.63 -2.20 11.43
N SER A 192 -8.88 -2.67 11.30
CA SER A 192 -9.66 -3.16 12.43
C SER A 192 -9.06 -4.41 13.06
N ALA A 193 -8.51 -5.32 12.24
CA ALA A 193 -7.89 -6.55 12.72
C ALA A 193 -6.54 -6.33 13.41
N MET A 194 -5.79 -5.31 12.97
CA MET A 194 -4.46 -5.01 13.52
C MET A 194 -4.46 -3.90 14.56
N LEU A 195 -5.58 -3.22 14.82
CA LEU A 195 -5.64 -2.19 15.86
C LEU A 195 -5.06 -2.75 17.16
N PRO A 196 -4.09 -2.03 17.75
CA PRO A 196 -3.29 -2.55 18.83
C PRO A 196 -4.20 -2.92 19.99
N GLN A 197 -4.11 -4.15 20.38
CA GLN A 197 -4.75 -4.66 21.58
C GLN A 197 -4.22 -3.92 22.80
N GLN A 198 -3.01 -3.28 22.68
CA GLN A 198 -2.45 -2.43 23.72
C GLN A 198 -1.61 -1.29 23.15
N LYS A 199 -1.82 -0.08 23.66
CA LYS A 199 -0.97 1.06 23.36
C LYS A 199 0.29 1.01 24.21
N LEU A 200 1.44 0.84 23.59
CA LEU A 200 2.72 0.95 24.27
C LEU A 200 3.07 2.44 24.45
N SER A 201 3.68 2.78 25.58
CA SER A 201 4.31 4.05 25.79
C SER A 201 5.83 3.93 25.81
N ALA A 202 6.51 5.03 25.53
CA ALA A 202 7.96 5.07 25.36
C ALA A 202 8.59 6.15 26.22
N GLN A 203 9.80 5.87 26.71
CA GLN A 203 10.73 6.85 27.26
C GLN A 203 12.13 6.54 26.77
N ALA A 204 12.95 7.57 26.61
CA ALA A 204 14.36 7.43 26.30
C ALA A 204 15.21 8.39 27.14
N LYS A 205 16.43 7.98 27.49
CA LYS A 205 17.44 8.80 28.14
C LYS A 205 18.78 8.61 27.44
N VAL A 206 19.57 9.67 27.34
CA VAL A 206 20.93 9.64 26.78
C VAL A 206 21.94 10.22 27.78
N LYS A 207 23.16 9.67 27.80
CA LYS A 207 24.22 10.21 28.66
C LYS A 207 24.83 11.48 28.06
N LYS A 208 25.15 11.48 26.77
CA LYS A 208 25.56 12.65 25.99
C LYS A 208 24.80 12.64 24.67
N GLY A 209 24.08 13.72 24.36
CA GLY A 209 23.22 13.81 23.17
C GLY A 209 21.91 14.51 23.45
N THR A 210 20.91 14.25 22.61
CA THR A 210 19.58 14.90 22.68
C THR A 210 18.47 13.86 22.54
N VAL A 211 17.46 13.92 23.38
CA VAL A 211 16.18 13.21 23.21
C VAL A 211 15.29 14.08 22.34
N ILE A 212 15.05 13.65 21.10
CA ILE A 212 14.20 14.37 20.13
C ILE A 212 12.72 14.08 20.39
N SER A 213 12.41 12.83 20.69
CA SER A 213 11.08 12.36 21.10
C SER A 213 11.23 11.14 22.02
N PRO A 214 10.15 10.65 22.66
CA PRO A 214 10.22 9.43 23.47
C PRO A 214 10.79 8.20 22.74
N THR A 215 10.72 8.18 21.40
CA THR A 215 11.18 7.08 20.55
C THR A 215 12.36 7.46 19.63
N MET A 216 12.89 8.69 19.74
CA MET A 216 13.99 9.14 18.87
C MET A 216 15.06 9.86 19.69
N VAL A 217 16.28 9.38 19.61
CA VAL A 217 17.44 9.96 20.27
C VAL A 217 18.61 10.19 19.30
N VAL A 218 19.35 11.25 19.54
CA VAL A 218 20.65 11.51 18.90
C VAL A 218 21.72 11.49 19.97
N VAL A 219 22.70 10.61 19.85
CA VAL A 219 23.79 10.45 20.83
C VAL A 219 25.12 10.98 20.28
N GLU A 220 26.00 11.44 21.16
CA GLU A 220 27.41 11.65 20.79
C GLU A 220 28.10 10.28 20.54
N PRO A 221 29.06 10.21 19.58
CA PRO A 221 29.83 8.98 19.35
C PRO A 221 30.41 8.40 20.66
N GLY A 222 30.28 7.11 20.89
CA GLY A 222 30.74 6.44 22.10
C GLY A 222 29.87 6.66 23.34
N SER A 223 28.77 7.38 23.24
CA SER A 223 27.85 7.63 24.38
C SER A 223 26.93 6.42 24.64
N SER A 224 25.94 6.62 25.51
CA SER A 224 25.00 5.58 25.93
C SER A 224 23.58 6.11 25.88
N ALA A 225 22.64 5.18 25.59
CA ALA A 225 21.21 5.45 25.63
C ALA A 225 20.49 4.38 26.46
N THR A 226 19.40 4.76 27.09
CA THR A 226 18.46 3.85 27.77
C THR A 226 17.09 4.01 27.14
N LEU A 227 16.53 2.95 26.60
CA LEU A 227 15.23 2.89 25.96
C LEU A 227 14.28 2.12 26.90
N THR A 228 13.17 2.72 27.24
CA THR A 228 12.25 2.20 28.25
C THR A 228 10.82 2.20 27.74
N PRO A 229 10.37 1.10 27.11
CA PRO A 229 8.97 0.91 26.79
C PRO A 229 8.15 0.55 28.04
N SER A 230 6.86 0.83 28.01
CA SER A 230 5.91 0.29 28.99
C SER A 230 4.59 -0.10 28.33
N ALA A 231 3.94 -1.09 28.93
CA ALA A 231 2.64 -1.61 28.52
C ALA A 231 1.66 -1.49 29.71
N PRO A 232 0.34 -1.39 29.46
CA PRO A 232 -0.67 -1.32 30.52
C PRO A 232 -0.87 -2.65 31.26
N THR A 233 -0.43 -3.78 30.70
CA THR A 233 -0.59 -5.11 31.26
C THR A 233 0.75 -5.80 31.50
N LYS A 234 0.73 -6.97 32.14
CA LYS A 234 1.90 -7.85 32.29
C LYS A 234 2.13 -8.63 31.00
N GLY A 235 3.40 -8.97 30.74
CA GLY A 235 3.77 -9.73 29.55
C GLY A 235 5.28 -9.81 29.35
N SER A 236 5.68 -10.33 28.22
CA SER A 236 7.07 -10.53 27.80
C SER A 236 7.50 -9.51 26.75
N TRP A 237 8.80 -9.27 26.69
CA TRP A 237 9.44 -8.29 25.81
C TRP A 237 10.46 -8.99 24.93
N LEU A 238 10.48 -8.63 23.66
CA LEU A 238 11.50 -9.08 22.71
C LEU A 238 11.97 -7.90 21.88
N TRP A 239 13.26 -7.60 21.97
CA TRP A 239 13.92 -6.60 21.14
C TRP A 239 14.60 -7.24 19.94
N SER A 240 14.58 -6.53 18.84
CA SER A 240 15.49 -6.73 17.71
C SER A 240 16.10 -5.40 17.30
N GLY A 241 17.26 -5.42 16.66
CA GLY A 241 17.99 -4.22 16.29
C GLY A 241 19.03 -4.46 15.22
N PRO A 242 19.90 -3.46 14.95
CA PRO A 242 20.99 -3.60 13.99
C PRO A 242 21.89 -4.81 14.30
N ASP A 243 22.53 -5.33 13.25
CA ASP A 243 23.53 -6.41 13.33
C ASP A 243 23.05 -7.67 14.06
N GLY A 244 21.73 -7.98 13.91
CA GLY A 244 21.14 -9.18 14.54
C GLY A 244 20.95 -9.06 16.05
N PHE A 245 21.04 -7.86 16.62
CA PHE A 245 20.83 -7.65 18.06
C PHE A 245 19.46 -8.13 18.53
N THR A 246 19.45 -8.85 19.66
CA THR A 246 18.21 -9.27 20.34
C THR A 246 18.33 -9.12 21.86
N SER A 247 17.20 -8.92 22.57
CA SER A 247 17.12 -8.88 24.01
C SER A 247 15.71 -9.14 24.50
N THR A 248 15.56 -9.81 25.65
CA THR A 248 14.27 -10.03 26.32
C THR A 248 14.03 -9.09 27.52
N LYS A 249 14.95 -8.20 27.82
CA LYS A 249 14.82 -7.25 28.92
C LYS A 249 13.87 -6.13 28.55
N ARG A 250 12.95 -5.75 29.45
CA ARG A 250 12.06 -4.59 29.21
C ARG A 250 12.84 -3.30 28.93
N VAL A 251 13.85 -3.00 29.71
CA VAL A 251 14.68 -1.80 29.57
C VAL A 251 15.94 -2.16 28.79
N LEU A 252 16.15 -1.52 27.65
CA LEU A 252 17.34 -1.69 26.85
C LEU A 252 18.36 -0.61 27.19
N LYS A 253 19.56 -1.04 27.60
CA LYS A 253 20.71 -0.16 27.88
C LYS A 253 21.77 -0.36 26.79
N LEU A 254 21.90 0.60 25.91
CA LEU A 254 22.93 0.65 24.88
C LEU A 254 24.15 1.38 25.42
N LYS A 255 25.35 0.84 25.20
CA LYS A 255 26.62 1.41 25.65
C LYS A 255 27.56 1.55 24.47
N ASN A 256 28.45 2.56 24.52
CA ASN A 256 29.48 2.81 23.50
C ASN A 256 28.92 2.83 22.07
N ILE A 257 27.86 3.62 21.85
CA ILE A 257 27.15 3.68 20.59
C ILE A 257 28.02 4.40 19.56
N THR A 258 28.51 3.68 18.56
CA THR A 258 29.32 4.20 17.46
C THR A 258 28.58 4.22 16.12
N SER A 259 27.50 3.43 16.01
CA SER A 259 26.55 3.44 14.89
C SER A 259 25.12 3.46 15.40
N GLY A 260 24.23 4.08 14.66
CA GLY A 260 22.82 4.13 14.98
C GLY A 260 22.04 2.98 14.39
N GLY A 261 20.72 3.08 14.49
CA GLY A 261 19.78 2.13 13.88
C GLY A 261 18.41 2.16 14.51
N VAL A 262 17.53 1.32 13.97
CA VAL A 262 16.18 1.10 14.50
C VAL A 262 16.20 -0.07 15.46
N TYR A 263 15.74 0.16 16.69
CA TYR A 263 15.52 -0.87 17.69
C TYR A 263 14.02 -1.12 17.82
N ASN A 264 13.56 -2.25 17.33
CA ASN A 264 12.18 -2.70 17.47
C ASN A 264 11.99 -3.39 18.81
N VAL A 265 10.89 -3.12 19.49
CA VAL A 265 10.45 -3.89 20.65
C VAL A 265 9.05 -4.43 20.41
N CYS A 266 8.91 -5.75 20.52
CA CYS A 266 7.61 -6.44 20.52
C CYS A 266 7.27 -6.78 21.98
N PHE A 267 6.08 -6.41 22.40
CA PHE A 267 5.46 -6.82 23.65
C PHE A 267 4.41 -7.88 23.38
N GLN A 268 4.37 -8.94 24.18
CA GLN A 268 3.32 -9.95 24.15
C GLN A 268 2.71 -10.07 25.54
N ASP A 269 1.39 -9.86 25.64
CA ASP A 269 0.66 -10.01 26.88
C ASP A 269 0.37 -11.48 27.23
N GLU A 270 -0.20 -11.72 28.41
CA GLU A 270 -0.53 -13.09 28.88
C GLU A 270 -1.60 -13.77 28.03
N ALA A 271 -2.42 -13.00 27.27
CA ALA A 271 -3.40 -13.54 26.33
C ALA A 271 -2.80 -13.85 24.94
N GLY A 272 -1.50 -13.56 24.74
CA GLY A 272 -0.81 -13.79 23.48
C GLY A 272 -0.91 -12.63 22.48
N ASN A 273 -1.58 -11.53 22.82
CA ASN A 273 -1.67 -10.35 21.96
C ASN A 273 -0.33 -9.65 21.84
N ARG A 274 -0.01 -9.17 20.65
CA ARG A 274 1.30 -8.58 20.35
C ARG A 274 1.18 -7.14 19.91
N SER A 275 2.05 -6.29 20.46
CA SER A 275 2.15 -4.86 20.12
C SER A 275 3.62 -4.52 19.86
N VAL A 276 3.89 -3.59 18.95
CA VAL A 276 5.26 -3.20 18.56
C VAL A 276 5.49 -1.71 18.72
N LEU A 277 6.73 -1.36 18.99
CA LEU A 277 7.20 0.02 19.08
C LEU A 277 8.64 0.09 18.56
N ASN A 278 8.96 1.13 17.78
CA ASN A 278 10.28 1.36 17.24
C ASN A 278 10.96 2.57 17.90
N TYR A 279 12.22 2.40 18.26
CA TYR A 279 13.11 3.48 18.66
C TYR A 279 14.14 3.73 17.55
N LEU A 280 14.34 5.00 17.19
CA LEU A 280 15.42 5.42 16.30
C LEU A 280 16.56 6.00 17.15
N VAL A 281 17.72 5.38 17.07
CA VAL A 281 18.98 5.86 17.66
C VAL A 281 19.87 6.37 16.54
N SER A 282 20.23 7.65 16.57
CA SER A 282 21.15 8.27 15.59
C SER A 282 22.40 8.74 16.32
N VAL A 283 23.54 8.75 15.59
CA VAL A 283 24.81 9.25 16.11
C VAL A 283 25.10 10.61 15.51
N ARG A 284 25.44 11.59 16.36
CA ARG A 284 25.70 12.98 15.95
C ARG A 284 26.85 13.06 14.94
N GLY A 285 26.69 13.92 13.92
CA GLY A 285 27.69 14.18 12.89
C GLY A 285 27.76 13.15 11.77
N GLN A 286 27.06 12.00 11.90
CA GLN A 286 26.94 11.02 10.83
C GLN A 286 25.78 11.39 9.90
N LYS A 287 26.07 11.47 8.60
CA LYS A 287 25.06 11.72 7.54
C LYS A 287 24.94 10.49 6.65
N ALA A 288 23.74 10.24 6.17
CA ALA A 288 23.44 9.16 5.23
C ALA A 288 23.83 9.47 3.78
N GLY A 289 24.53 10.57 3.51
CA GLY A 289 24.88 11.01 2.15
C GLY A 289 24.29 12.39 1.84
N THR A 290 24.19 12.71 0.55
CA THR A 290 23.60 13.97 0.05
C THR A 290 22.34 13.68 -0.74
N ILE A 291 21.29 14.46 -0.51
CA ILE A 291 20.04 14.39 -1.28
C ILE A 291 20.13 15.36 -2.47
N THR A 292 19.91 14.84 -3.67
CA THR A 292 19.69 15.61 -4.88
C THR A 292 18.18 15.75 -5.09
N PRO A 293 17.63 16.98 -5.08
CA PRO A 293 16.20 17.20 -5.24
C PRO A 293 15.78 17.07 -6.70
N ASN A 294 14.77 16.25 -6.98
CA ASN A 294 14.14 16.13 -8.29
C ASN A 294 12.63 16.27 -8.18
N VAL A 295 12.05 17.04 -9.11
CA VAL A 295 10.61 17.33 -9.19
C VAL A 295 10.12 17.07 -10.60
N LEU A 296 8.96 16.45 -10.71
CA LEU A 296 8.19 16.31 -11.95
C LEU A 296 6.90 17.13 -11.83
N VAL A 297 6.73 18.10 -12.71
CA VAL A 297 5.46 18.81 -12.92
C VAL A 297 4.91 18.36 -14.29
N ALA A 298 3.62 18.11 -14.37
CA ALA A 298 2.99 17.74 -15.63
C ALA A 298 3.46 18.66 -16.77
N ASP A 299 3.80 18.10 -17.91
CA ASP A 299 4.27 18.74 -19.13
C ASP A 299 5.75 19.19 -19.15
N ASN A 300 6.46 19.30 -18.01
CA ASN A 300 7.82 19.85 -17.97
C ASN A 300 8.93 18.77 -17.78
N GLY A 301 8.55 17.49 -17.61
CA GLY A 301 9.53 16.45 -17.32
C GLY A 301 10.17 16.58 -15.92
N TRP A 302 11.11 15.68 -15.61
CA TRP A 302 11.89 15.74 -14.38
C TRP A 302 12.89 16.88 -14.40
N GLN A 303 12.94 17.65 -13.32
CA GLN A 303 13.84 18.77 -13.12
C GLN A 303 14.62 18.59 -11.80
N GLU A 304 15.95 18.75 -11.85
CA GLU A 304 16.78 18.83 -10.65
C GLU A 304 16.66 20.22 -10.03
N THR A 305 15.73 20.36 -9.11
CA THR A 305 15.47 21.62 -8.41
C THR A 305 14.82 21.38 -7.06
N ALA A 306 15.12 22.27 -6.12
CA ALA A 306 14.47 22.33 -4.81
C ALA A 306 13.37 23.41 -4.75
N THR A 307 13.19 24.21 -5.81
CA THR A 307 12.17 25.27 -5.86
C THR A 307 11.34 25.11 -7.11
N VAL A 308 10.03 25.09 -6.97
CA VAL A 308 9.10 24.91 -8.09
C VAL A 308 7.87 25.80 -7.94
N THR A 309 7.43 26.38 -9.06
CA THR A 309 6.16 27.06 -9.15
C THR A 309 5.20 26.24 -10.03
N VAL A 310 4.01 25.96 -9.52
CA VAL A 310 2.96 25.20 -10.21
C VAL A 310 1.66 26.00 -10.27
N ARG A 311 0.81 25.71 -11.25
CA ARG A 311 -0.51 26.32 -11.36
C ARG A 311 -1.50 25.63 -10.40
N PRO A 312 -2.51 26.32 -9.87
CA PRO A 312 -3.61 25.67 -9.15
C PRO A 312 -4.21 24.57 -10.03
N GLY A 313 -4.42 23.39 -9.46
CA GLY A 313 -4.97 22.23 -10.16
C GLY A 313 -3.95 21.27 -10.77
N GLN A 314 -2.68 21.65 -10.91
CA GLN A 314 -1.64 20.73 -11.37
C GLN A 314 -1.26 19.71 -10.28
N ASP A 315 -0.77 18.55 -10.71
CA ASP A 315 -0.12 17.57 -9.85
C ASP A 315 1.39 17.85 -9.85
N ILE A 316 2.04 17.58 -8.72
CA ILE A 316 3.49 17.59 -8.57
C ILE A 316 3.96 16.25 -8.03
N LYS A 317 5.08 15.75 -8.55
CA LYS A 317 5.73 14.54 -8.05
C LYS A 317 7.15 14.86 -7.62
N PHE A 318 7.47 14.58 -6.36
CA PHE A 318 8.83 14.60 -5.85
C PHE A 318 9.47 13.24 -6.04
N GLY A 319 10.76 13.22 -6.42
CA GLY A 319 11.52 12.00 -6.62
C GLY A 319 13.02 12.20 -6.36
N PRO A 320 13.42 12.64 -5.15
CA PRO A 320 14.82 12.89 -4.83
C PRO A 320 15.66 11.62 -4.96
N SER A 321 16.97 11.78 -5.12
CA SER A 321 17.96 10.72 -5.01
C SER A 321 18.91 10.96 -3.85
N CYS A 322 19.52 9.90 -3.32
CA CYS A 322 20.53 9.99 -2.27
C CYS A 322 21.82 9.30 -2.70
N SER A 323 22.96 9.96 -2.49
CA SER A 323 24.29 9.40 -2.83
C SER A 323 24.66 8.14 -2.04
N ALA A 324 23.95 7.84 -0.96
CA ALA A 324 24.11 6.61 -0.18
C ALA A 324 23.32 5.40 -0.73
N GLY A 325 22.63 5.56 -1.86
CA GLY A 325 21.72 4.56 -2.43
C GLY A 325 20.25 4.84 -2.09
N ASN A 326 19.38 4.80 -3.09
CA ASN A 326 17.98 5.21 -2.94
C ASN A 326 17.13 4.19 -2.19
N ASP A 327 17.45 2.91 -2.29
CA ASP A 327 16.65 1.79 -1.79
C ASP A 327 17.18 1.22 -0.47
N GLU A 328 18.30 1.75 0.06
CA GLU A 328 18.97 1.23 1.25
C GLU A 328 18.54 1.92 2.55
N GLY A 329 17.38 2.55 2.53
CA GLY A 329 16.89 3.28 3.70
C GLY A 329 15.42 3.65 3.61
N THR A 330 15.00 4.48 4.55
CA THR A 330 13.63 4.95 4.68
C THR A 330 13.54 6.42 4.33
N TRP A 331 12.60 6.78 3.48
CA TRP A 331 12.27 8.14 3.12
C TRP A 331 11.02 8.57 3.87
N SER A 332 11.05 9.73 4.51
CA SER A 332 9.91 10.32 5.19
C SER A 332 9.74 11.78 4.81
N TRP A 333 8.49 12.20 4.65
CA TRP A 333 8.11 13.53 4.21
C TRP A 333 7.25 14.24 5.25
N ARG A 334 7.42 15.55 5.32
CA ARG A 334 6.54 16.46 6.06
C ARG A 334 6.31 17.71 5.22
N GLY A 335 5.10 18.26 5.31
CA GLY A 335 4.73 19.42 4.51
C GLY A 335 3.59 20.24 5.14
N PRO A 336 3.03 21.18 4.38
CA PRO A 336 1.93 22.02 4.81
C PRO A 336 0.73 21.21 5.31
N ASN A 337 -0.06 21.82 6.21
CA ASN A 337 -1.31 21.26 6.75
C ASN A 337 -1.18 19.83 7.34
N GLY A 338 -0.04 19.54 7.95
CA GLY A 338 0.20 18.23 8.55
C GLY A 338 0.44 17.12 7.52
N PHE A 339 0.77 17.46 6.27
CA PHE A 339 1.13 16.47 5.26
C PHE A 339 2.27 15.58 5.75
N PHE A 340 2.12 14.29 5.57
CA PHE A 340 3.19 13.31 5.73
C PHE A 340 3.10 12.24 4.64
N ALA A 341 4.23 11.66 4.30
CA ALA A 341 4.29 10.49 3.41
C ALA A 341 5.57 9.70 3.67
N TYR A 342 5.59 8.47 3.18
CA TYR A 342 6.77 7.62 3.12
C TYR A 342 7.06 7.21 1.68
N GLY A 343 8.31 6.77 1.45
CA GLY A 343 8.79 6.42 0.12
C GLY A 343 9.56 7.56 -0.55
N ARG A 344 10.40 7.18 -1.51
CA ARG A 344 11.25 8.13 -2.24
C ARG A 344 10.43 9.05 -3.12
N GLU A 345 9.47 8.50 -3.84
CA GLU A 345 8.61 9.25 -4.75
C GLU A 345 7.27 9.53 -4.10
N VAL A 346 6.86 10.79 -4.12
CA VAL A 346 5.61 11.25 -3.53
C VAL A 346 4.88 12.18 -4.49
N VAL A 347 3.59 11.93 -4.69
CA VAL A 347 2.71 12.76 -5.52
C VAL A 347 1.81 13.62 -4.63
N ILE A 348 1.78 14.91 -4.90
CA ILE A 348 0.78 15.82 -4.36
C ILE A 348 -0.18 16.14 -5.49
N SER A 349 -1.36 15.56 -5.44
CA SER A 349 -2.38 15.78 -6.46
C SER A 349 -3.13 17.09 -6.23
N VAL A 350 -3.51 17.74 -7.31
CA VAL A 350 -4.33 18.95 -7.35
C VAL A 350 -3.80 20.02 -6.40
N MET A 351 -2.70 20.66 -6.80
CA MET A 351 -2.10 21.75 -6.02
C MET A 351 -3.07 22.91 -5.85
N THR A 352 -3.16 23.39 -4.63
CA THR A 352 -3.95 24.57 -4.25
C THR A 352 -3.08 25.51 -3.41
N ALA A 353 -3.50 26.75 -3.21
CA ALA A 353 -2.80 27.69 -2.35
C ALA A 353 -2.57 27.14 -0.93
N ALA A 354 -3.51 26.35 -0.41
CA ALA A 354 -3.37 25.70 0.90
C ALA A 354 -2.27 24.62 0.94
N LYS A 355 -1.91 24.05 -0.20
CA LYS A 355 -0.83 23.05 -0.32
C LYS A 355 0.52 23.68 -0.69
N ALA A 356 0.58 24.99 -0.96
CA ALA A 356 1.84 25.69 -1.16
C ALA A 356 2.68 25.70 0.12
N GLY A 357 4.02 25.75 -0.03
CA GLY A 357 4.95 25.87 1.08
C GLY A 357 6.10 24.87 1.04
N ARG A 358 6.67 24.61 2.20
CA ARG A 358 7.91 23.82 2.33
C ARG A 358 7.59 22.36 2.59
N TYR A 359 8.14 21.48 1.77
CA TYR A 359 8.11 20.03 1.93
C TYR A 359 9.50 19.54 2.32
N GLY A 360 9.63 19.08 3.56
CA GLY A 360 10.88 18.50 4.07
C GLY A 360 10.92 17.00 3.80
N VAL A 361 12.02 16.53 3.24
CA VAL A 361 12.29 15.09 3.09
C VAL A 361 13.48 14.71 3.95
N THR A 362 13.39 13.55 4.60
CA THR A 362 14.49 12.94 5.37
C THR A 362 14.70 11.52 4.89
N PHE A 363 15.92 11.22 4.51
CA PHE A 363 16.40 9.87 4.26
C PHE A 363 17.11 9.35 5.51
N THR A 364 16.77 8.13 5.96
CA THR A 364 17.40 7.45 7.08
C THR A 364 17.90 6.10 6.60
N ASP A 365 19.18 5.84 6.70
CA ASP A 365 19.78 4.57 6.30
C ASP A 365 19.64 3.48 7.40
N ALA A 366 20.13 2.27 7.12
CA ALA A 366 20.07 1.14 8.04
C ALA A 366 20.83 1.38 9.35
N GLN A 367 21.83 2.27 9.35
CA GLN A 367 22.61 2.66 10.53
C GLN A 367 21.98 3.84 11.28
N GLY A 368 20.76 4.27 10.91
CA GLY A 368 20.07 5.40 11.52
C GLY A 368 20.67 6.77 11.22
N ARG A 369 21.64 6.84 10.27
CA ARG A 369 22.18 8.12 9.81
C ARG A 369 21.12 8.83 8.98
N GLN A 370 21.04 10.14 9.11
CA GLN A 370 20.02 10.93 8.45
C GLN A 370 20.63 12.02 7.57
N THR A 371 19.98 12.29 6.47
CA THR A 371 20.17 13.50 5.66
C THR A 371 18.82 14.05 5.25
N SER A 372 18.71 15.36 5.08
CA SER A 372 17.43 16.01 4.77
C SER A 372 17.61 17.07 3.69
N ALA A 373 16.54 17.25 2.92
CA ALA A 373 16.42 18.35 1.97
C ALA A 373 15.03 19.00 2.11
N VAL A 374 14.87 20.20 1.55
CA VAL A 374 13.61 20.93 1.55
C VAL A 374 13.27 21.32 0.13
N PHE A 375 12.01 21.15 -0.24
CA PHE A 375 11.43 21.64 -1.48
C PHE A 375 10.53 22.83 -1.15
N ASP A 376 10.73 23.94 -1.82
CA ASP A 376 9.88 25.13 -1.72
C ASP A 376 8.90 25.16 -2.90
N VAL A 377 7.61 25.02 -2.63
CA VAL A 377 6.55 24.96 -3.65
C VAL A 377 5.68 26.19 -3.59
N LYS A 378 5.60 26.90 -4.71
CA LYS A 378 4.67 28.00 -4.93
C LYS A 378 3.51 27.57 -5.81
N VAL A 379 2.32 28.10 -5.56
CA VAL A 379 1.15 27.90 -6.39
C VAL A 379 0.71 29.25 -6.92
N GLU A 380 0.92 29.48 -8.21
CA GLU A 380 0.71 30.75 -8.88
C GLU A 380 0.20 30.53 -10.31
N GLY A 381 -0.46 31.52 -10.90
CA GLY A 381 -0.92 31.51 -12.28
C GLY A 381 -2.38 31.06 -12.45
N GLU A 382 -2.77 30.84 -13.71
CA GLU A 382 -4.12 30.45 -14.06
C GLU A 382 -4.46 29.02 -13.66
N LEU A 383 -5.74 28.76 -13.41
CA LEU A 383 -6.23 27.43 -13.07
C LEU A 383 -5.92 26.41 -14.17
N TYR A 384 -5.21 25.36 -13.80
CA TYR A 384 -4.97 24.22 -14.67
C TYR A 384 -6.12 23.22 -14.55
N CYS A 385 -6.69 22.90 -15.69
CA CYS A 385 -7.66 21.82 -15.81
C CYS A 385 -7.06 20.68 -16.63
N PRO A 386 -6.97 19.46 -16.06
CA PRO A 386 -6.38 18.32 -16.76
C PRO A 386 -7.25 17.90 -17.95
N LYS A 387 -6.63 17.38 -19.00
CA LYS A 387 -7.37 16.75 -20.10
C LYS A 387 -8.13 15.52 -19.58
N LEU A 388 -9.44 15.52 -19.80
CA LEU A 388 -10.27 14.36 -19.49
C LEU A 388 -10.14 13.30 -20.58
N VAL A 389 -9.94 12.06 -20.19
CA VAL A 389 -9.94 10.89 -21.09
C VAL A 389 -10.72 9.75 -20.44
N CYS A 390 -11.37 8.92 -21.25
CA CYS A 390 -12.07 7.74 -20.76
C CYS A 390 -11.31 6.46 -21.12
N HIS A 391 -11.33 5.49 -20.24
CA HIS A 391 -10.97 4.10 -20.51
C HIS A 391 -12.22 3.27 -20.40
N GLY A 392 -12.54 2.56 -21.47
CA GLY A 392 -13.66 1.64 -21.56
C GLY A 392 -13.18 0.19 -21.49
N HIS A 393 -13.97 -0.66 -20.87
CA HIS A 393 -13.78 -2.11 -20.83
C HIS A 393 -15.05 -2.83 -21.27
N ASN A 394 -14.90 -3.70 -22.24
CA ASN A 394 -15.91 -4.65 -22.65
C ASN A 394 -15.24 -6.03 -22.79
N GLU A 395 -15.84 -6.97 -23.49
CA GLU A 395 -15.28 -8.31 -23.76
C GLU A 395 -13.90 -8.32 -24.43
N ASP A 396 -13.54 -7.24 -25.16
CA ASP A 396 -12.24 -7.08 -25.83
C ASP A 396 -11.16 -6.49 -24.90
N GLY A 397 -11.48 -6.20 -23.63
CA GLY A 397 -10.57 -5.65 -22.64
C GLY A 397 -10.58 -4.11 -22.52
N TRP A 398 -9.60 -3.58 -21.79
CA TRP A 398 -9.45 -2.14 -21.56
C TRP A 398 -8.82 -1.42 -22.74
N ARG A 399 -9.43 -0.28 -23.12
CA ARG A 399 -8.86 0.65 -24.12
C ARG A 399 -9.23 2.08 -23.79
N GLN A 400 -8.38 3.03 -24.19
CA GLN A 400 -8.73 4.44 -24.13
C GLN A 400 -9.70 4.76 -25.28
N THR A 401 -10.91 5.14 -24.94
CA THR A 401 -11.98 5.45 -25.91
C THR A 401 -13.10 6.26 -25.25
N ASP A 402 -13.78 7.06 -26.02
CA ASP A 402 -15.00 7.75 -25.67
C ASP A 402 -16.27 7.11 -26.29
N SER A 403 -16.08 6.00 -27.03
CA SER A 403 -17.17 5.22 -27.61
C SER A 403 -16.90 3.71 -27.42
N ILE A 404 -17.85 3.01 -26.79
CA ILE A 404 -17.72 1.60 -26.44
C ILE A 404 -18.87 0.83 -27.08
N ALA A 405 -18.53 -0.11 -27.97
CA ALA A 405 -19.49 -1.06 -28.49
C ALA A 405 -19.67 -2.22 -27.51
N VAL A 406 -20.92 -2.57 -27.19
CA VAL A 406 -21.26 -3.53 -26.14
C VAL A 406 -22.25 -4.55 -26.71
N LYS A 407 -21.99 -5.86 -26.52
CA LYS A 407 -22.96 -6.90 -26.88
C LYS A 407 -24.14 -6.89 -25.90
N PRO A 408 -25.37 -7.13 -26.39
CA PRO A 408 -26.55 -7.22 -25.54
C PRO A 408 -26.35 -8.23 -24.40
N GLY A 409 -26.69 -7.88 -23.17
CA GLY A 409 -26.60 -8.74 -22.00
C GLY A 409 -25.19 -8.90 -21.43
N THR A 410 -24.17 -8.22 -21.98
CA THR A 410 -22.80 -8.28 -21.44
C THR A 410 -22.48 -7.03 -20.60
N PRO A 411 -21.54 -7.14 -19.64
CA PRO A 411 -21.14 -6.00 -18.84
C PRO A 411 -20.24 -5.04 -19.64
N VAL A 412 -20.39 -3.76 -19.35
CA VAL A 412 -19.50 -2.70 -19.82
C VAL A 412 -19.05 -1.85 -18.64
N THR A 413 -17.80 -1.44 -18.67
CA THR A 413 -17.24 -0.54 -17.66
C THR A 413 -16.61 0.67 -18.32
N PHE A 414 -16.75 1.83 -17.72
CA PHE A 414 -16.02 3.04 -18.11
C PHE A 414 -15.45 3.77 -16.90
N ALA A 415 -14.20 4.19 -17.05
CA ALA A 415 -13.41 4.77 -15.98
C ALA A 415 -12.56 5.92 -16.52
N PRO A 416 -12.98 7.17 -16.31
CA PRO A 416 -12.24 8.33 -16.80
C PRO A 416 -11.00 8.67 -15.99
N HIS A 417 -10.13 9.47 -16.59
CA HIS A 417 -9.06 10.19 -15.93
C HIS A 417 -9.33 11.71 -15.98
N PRO A 418 -8.82 12.45 -14.97
CA PRO A 418 -7.94 12.02 -13.88
C PRO A 418 -8.66 11.17 -12.83
N THR A 419 -7.85 10.49 -12.00
CA THR A 419 -8.33 9.61 -10.92
C THR A 419 -8.67 10.35 -9.64
N ASN A 420 -8.23 11.60 -9.52
CA ASN A 420 -8.55 12.51 -8.42
C ASN A 420 -9.82 13.31 -8.74
N GLY A 421 -10.36 14.01 -7.75
CA GLY A 421 -11.58 14.84 -7.91
C GLY A 421 -12.87 14.03 -7.76
N LYS A 422 -13.97 14.72 -8.05
CA LYS A 422 -15.34 14.17 -8.00
C LYS A 422 -15.89 14.02 -9.40
N TRP A 423 -16.64 12.96 -9.61
CA TRP A 423 -17.36 12.68 -10.83
C TRP A 423 -18.85 12.58 -10.54
N GLU A 424 -19.66 13.18 -11.39
CA GLU A 424 -21.11 13.08 -11.39
C GLU A 424 -21.56 12.70 -12.79
N TRP A 425 -22.32 11.61 -12.92
CA TRP A 425 -22.73 11.06 -14.19
C TRP A 425 -24.24 11.10 -14.36
N THR A 426 -24.66 11.37 -15.57
CA THR A 426 -26.04 11.20 -16.03
C THR A 426 -26.01 10.45 -17.37
N GLY A 427 -27.07 9.70 -17.67
CA GLY A 427 -27.14 8.92 -18.90
C GLY A 427 -28.53 8.38 -19.20
N PRO A 428 -28.64 7.54 -20.25
CA PRO A 428 -29.89 6.92 -20.66
C PRO A 428 -30.57 6.12 -19.56
N ASN A 429 -31.88 5.93 -19.69
CA ASN A 429 -32.71 5.17 -18.75
C ASN A 429 -32.60 5.64 -17.28
N GLY A 430 -32.40 6.96 -17.06
CA GLY A 430 -32.27 7.55 -15.73
C GLY A 430 -30.96 7.20 -15.02
N PHE A 431 -29.93 6.77 -15.75
CA PHE A 431 -28.63 6.49 -15.15
C PHE A 431 -28.09 7.71 -14.43
N HIS A 432 -27.72 7.52 -13.17
CA HIS A 432 -27.05 8.50 -12.33
C HIS A 432 -25.99 7.81 -11.49
N SER A 433 -24.79 8.40 -11.37
CA SER A 433 -23.70 7.88 -10.54
C SER A 433 -22.78 8.99 -10.09
N ASN A 434 -22.25 8.87 -8.88
CA ASN A 434 -21.17 9.72 -8.35
C ASN A 434 -19.82 8.99 -8.31
N GLU A 435 -19.77 7.81 -8.89
CA GLU A 435 -18.54 7.02 -8.95
C GLU A 435 -17.72 7.38 -10.19
N ARG A 436 -16.40 7.36 -10.04
CA ARG A 436 -15.49 7.51 -11.18
C ARG A 436 -15.54 6.29 -12.10
N HIS A 437 -15.63 5.12 -11.49
CA HIS A 437 -15.63 3.82 -12.15
C HIS A 437 -17.06 3.30 -12.22
N ASN A 438 -17.63 3.29 -13.40
CA ASN A 438 -19.02 2.90 -13.60
C ASN A 438 -19.09 1.57 -14.35
N GLN A 439 -19.93 0.67 -13.89
CA GLN A 439 -20.20 -0.61 -14.52
C GLN A 439 -21.69 -0.81 -14.74
N ILE A 440 -22.06 -1.24 -15.95
CA ILE A 440 -23.42 -1.64 -16.33
C ILE A 440 -23.34 -3.13 -16.65
N PHE A 441 -24.12 -3.96 -15.95
CA PHE A 441 -23.97 -5.42 -15.99
C PHE A 441 -24.76 -6.09 -17.13
N ASP A 442 -25.94 -5.60 -17.46
CA ASP A 442 -26.86 -6.18 -18.45
C ASP A 442 -27.25 -5.09 -19.48
N PHE A 443 -26.27 -4.79 -20.36
CA PHE A 443 -26.44 -3.70 -21.32
C PHE A 443 -27.47 -4.04 -22.38
N ASN A 444 -28.42 -3.14 -22.60
CA ASN A 444 -29.50 -3.32 -23.56
C ASN A 444 -29.85 -2.00 -24.28
N GLU A 445 -30.80 -2.04 -25.24
CA GLU A 445 -31.19 -0.91 -26.08
C GLU A 445 -31.60 0.36 -25.29
N LYS A 446 -32.23 0.20 -24.12
CA LYS A 446 -32.64 1.33 -23.28
C LYS A 446 -31.45 2.06 -22.63
N MET A 447 -30.30 1.42 -22.58
CA MET A 447 -29.07 1.94 -22.00
C MET A 447 -28.12 2.52 -23.07
N GLU A 448 -28.46 2.37 -24.36
CA GLU A 448 -27.67 2.93 -25.46
C GLU A 448 -27.74 4.45 -25.46
N GLY A 449 -26.60 5.12 -25.68
CA GLY A 449 -26.55 6.56 -25.81
C GLY A 449 -25.36 7.21 -25.10
N LYS A 450 -25.52 8.50 -24.80
CA LYS A 450 -24.46 9.34 -24.23
C LYS A 450 -24.56 9.36 -22.71
N TYR A 451 -23.44 9.06 -22.06
CA TYR A 451 -23.21 9.21 -20.63
C TYR A 451 -22.36 10.46 -20.42
N ILE A 452 -22.87 11.44 -19.68
CA ILE A 452 -22.21 12.73 -19.47
C ILE A 452 -21.66 12.73 -18.04
N GLY A 453 -20.34 12.72 -17.92
CA GLY A 453 -19.62 12.82 -16.66
C GLY A 453 -19.14 14.25 -16.41
N THR A 454 -19.50 14.84 -15.30
CA THR A 454 -18.98 16.13 -14.84
C THR A 454 -17.87 15.87 -13.83
N TYR A 455 -16.66 16.28 -14.16
CA TYR A 455 -15.51 16.28 -13.28
C TYR A 455 -15.39 17.60 -12.53
N THR A 456 -15.09 17.51 -11.22
CA THR A 456 -14.78 18.67 -10.38
C THR A 456 -13.64 18.35 -9.45
N ASN A 457 -12.63 19.20 -9.34
CA ASN A 457 -11.52 19.03 -8.38
C ASN A 457 -11.49 20.12 -7.30
N GLU A 458 -10.66 19.94 -6.29
CA GLU A 458 -10.55 20.86 -5.15
C GLU A 458 -9.95 22.24 -5.50
N ALA A 459 -9.31 22.40 -6.67
CA ALA A 459 -8.83 23.68 -7.15
C ALA A 459 -9.93 24.49 -7.89
N GLY A 460 -11.12 23.91 -8.05
CA GLY A 460 -12.26 24.57 -8.70
C GLY A 460 -12.38 24.30 -10.21
N CYS A 461 -11.54 23.42 -10.77
CA CYS A 461 -11.71 22.99 -12.16
C CYS A 461 -13.00 22.19 -12.32
N ARG A 462 -13.82 22.55 -13.30
CA ARG A 462 -15.05 21.84 -13.68
C ARG A 462 -15.10 21.62 -15.19
N GLN A 463 -15.19 20.36 -15.61
CA GLN A 463 -15.23 19.97 -17.03
C GLN A 463 -16.21 18.83 -17.25
N GLN A 464 -16.62 18.63 -18.50
CA GLN A 464 -17.49 17.53 -18.89
C GLN A 464 -16.77 16.56 -19.84
N LEU A 465 -17.05 15.29 -19.68
CA LEU A 465 -16.64 14.19 -20.54
C LEU A 465 -17.89 13.47 -21.02
N VAL A 466 -17.96 13.17 -22.32
CA VAL A 466 -19.04 12.38 -22.90
C VAL A 466 -18.49 11.01 -23.29
N VAL A 467 -19.13 9.96 -22.79
CA VAL A 467 -18.86 8.56 -23.18
C VAL A 467 -20.10 8.05 -23.89
N THR A 468 -19.94 7.47 -25.08
CA THR A 468 -21.04 6.92 -25.85
C THR A 468 -21.01 5.39 -25.76
N LEU A 469 -22.08 4.79 -25.27
CA LEU A 469 -22.26 3.35 -25.29
C LEU A 469 -23.23 2.99 -26.43
N VAL A 470 -22.80 2.04 -27.28
CA VAL A 470 -23.61 1.60 -28.43
C VAL A 470 -23.71 0.08 -28.46
N LEU A 471 -24.85 -0.43 -28.92
CA LEU A 471 -24.98 -1.87 -29.13
C LEU A 471 -24.07 -2.35 -30.26
N ALA A 472 -23.30 -3.37 -30.01
CA ALA A 472 -22.50 -4.03 -31.02
C ALA A 472 -23.44 -4.64 -32.10
N LYS A 473 -23.19 -4.32 -33.37
CA LYS A 473 -23.96 -4.90 -34.49
C LYS A 473 -23.72 -6.42 -34.48
N LYS A 474 -24.81 -7.20 -34.59
CA LYS A 474 -24.68 -8.65 -34.83
C LYS A 474 -23.86 -8.85 -36.12
N GLU A 475 -22.75 -9.57 -36.03
CA GLU A 475 -22.08 -10.03 -37.24
C GLU A 475 -23.07 -10.84 -38.07
N LYS A 476 -23.35 -10.37 -39.28
CA LYS A 476 -24.07 -11.21 -40.27
C LYS A 476 -23.15 -12.39 -40.59
N ASN A 477 -23.46 -13.56 -40.03
CA ASN A 477 -22.82 -14.81 -40.47
C ASN A 477 -22.88 -14.85 -41.99
N LYS A 478 -21.77 -14.64 -42.67
CA LYS A 478 -21.62 -15.04 -44.08
C LYS A 478 -21.67 -16.56 -44.07
N LYS A 479 -22.81 -17.08 -44.59
CA LYS A 479 -22.95 -18.49 -44.96
C LYS A 479 -21.97 -18.84 -46.09
#